data_89c872207e8e1216f488e239f8e3256f
#
_entry.id   89c872207e8e1216f488e239f8e3256f
#
_cell.length_a   1.000
_cell.length_b   1.000
_cell.length_c   1.000
_cell.angle_alpha   90.00
_cell.angle_beta   90.00
_cell.angle_gamma   90.00
#
_symmetry.space_group_name_H-M   'P 1'
#
loop_
_entity.id
_entity.type
_entity.pdbx_description
1 polymer ?
#
loop_
_entity_poly.entity_id
_entity_poly.type
_entity_poly.pdbx_seq_one_letter_code
_entity_poly.pdbx_strand_id
1 'polypeptide(L)'
;VNFMKENIPDNFIDLTVTSPPYDNLRTYKGFVFDYQSMFKELYRITKPGGVVVWVVGDATINGSETGTSFRQALYFKDVCGFNLHDTMIYHKDNPAPVGGHNRYYQAFEYMFVLSKGKPKTFNPILTPRRNKWDDKRTVRYRGVTRNKDGEFEKKLVKVNEVVKKQNLWTYVVSGGSSSTDRIAHQHPAVFPEQLAADHIISWSNPGDI
;
A
#
# COMPACT_ATOMS: atom_id res chain seq x y z
N VAL A 1 -4.33 4.64 -21.00
CA VAL A 1 -5.77 4.94 -20.85
C VAL A 1 -6.56 4.40 -22.03
N ASN A 2 -6.22 4.74 -23.28
CA ASN A 2 -6.99 4.28 -24.45
C ASN A 2 -7.09 2.74 -24.53
N PHE A 3 -5.97 2.02 -24.33
CA PHE A 3 -5.98 0.55 -24.29
C PHE A 3 -6.99 0.01 -23.27
N MET A 4 -7.06 0.60 -22.07
CA MET A 4 -8.02 0.17 -21.04
C MET A 4 -9.47 0.37 -21.49
N LYS A 5 -9.76 1.51 -22.12
CA LYS A 5 -11.10 1.82 -22.65
C LYS A 5 -11.56 0.84 -23.71
N GLU A 6 -10.65 0.46 -24.60
CA GLU A 6 -10.95 -0.37 -25.77
C GLU A 6 -10.97 -1.87 -25.43
N ASN A 7 -10.17 -2.31 -24.47
CA ASN A 7 -9.88 -3.73 -24.28
C ASN A 7 -10.29 -4.31 -22.93
N ILE A 8 -10.60 -3.48 -21.92
CA ILE A 8 -10.94 -3.96 -20.58
C ILE A 8 -12.38 -3.57 -20.26
N PRO A 9 -13.29 -4.56 -20.05
CA PRO A 9 -14.68 -4.27 -19.68
C PRO A 9 -14.79 -3.58 -18.32
N ASP A 10 -15.97 -2.97 -18.07
CA ASP A 10 -16.35 -2.47 -16.76
C ASP A 10 -16.39 -3.60 -15.74
N ASN A 11 -15.95 -3.32 -14.51
CA ASN A 11 -16.04 -4.26 -13.40
C ASN A 11 -15.40 -5.63 -13.70
N PHE A 12 -14.22 -5.62 -14.29
CA PHE A 12 -13.52 -6.83 -14.74
C PHE A 12 -12.34 -7.24 -13.82
N ILE A 13 -11.65 -6.26 -13.24
CA ILE A 13 -10.42 -6.47 -12.47
C ILE A 13 -10.75 -6.57 -10.97
N ASP A 14 -10.27 -7.62 -10.31
CA ASP A 14 -10.40 -7.80 -8.87
C ASP A 14 -9.32 -7.02 -8.10
N LEU A 15 -8.08 -7.05 -8.60
CA LEU A 15 -6.94 -6.40 -7.94
C LEU A 15 -6.01 -5.71 -8.95
N THR A 16 -5.64 -4.48 -8.66
CA THR A 16 -4.51 -3.79 -9.31
C THR A 16 -3.47 -3.44 -8.27
N VAL A 17 -2.21 -3.86 -8.47
CA VAL A 17 -1.05 -3.41 -7.67
C VAL A 17 -0.09 -2.70 -8.61
N THR A 18 0.16 -1.43 -8.37
CA THR A 18 0.98 -0.62 -9.29
C THR A 18 1.69 0.54 -8.60
N SER A 19 2.79 0.96 -9.21
CA SER A 19 3.54 2.16 -8.85
C SER A 19 3.65 3.04 -10.10
N PRO A 20 2.97 4.19 -10.14
CA PRO A 20 3.01 5.09 -11.28
C PRO A 20 4.35 5.84 -11.36
N PRO A 21 4.64 6.54 -12.45
CA PRO A 21 5.68 7.55 -12.45
C PRO A 21 5.41 8.62 -11.37
N TYR A 22 6.43 8.92 -10.53
CA TYR A 22 6.31 9.94 -9.48
C TYR A 22 6.80 11.28 -10.04
N ASP A 23 5.90 12.21 -10.26
CA ASP A 23 6.24 13.54 -10.80
C ASP A 23 7.22 13.43 -11.98
N ASN A 24 8.28 14.24 -11.97
CA ASN A 24 9.39 14.19 -12.95
C ASN A 24 10.67 13.59 -12.35
N LEU A 25 10.58 12.74 -11.33
CA LEU A 25 11.75 12.16 -10.66
C LEU A 25 12.61 11.30 -11.58
N ARG A 26 12.06 10.81 -12.70
CA ARG A 26 12.78 10.04 -13.71
C ARG A 26 12.34 10.45 -15.10
N THR A 27 13.29 10.39 -16.04
CA THR A 27 13.01 10.68 -17.44
C THR A 27 12.30 9.50 -18.08
N TYR A 28 10.99 9.60 -18.29
CA TYR A 28 10.18 8.62 -19.03
C TYR A 28 10.03 9.01 -20.51
N LYS A 29 11.13 9.42 -21.18
CA LYS A 29 11.16 9.76 -22.61
C LYS A 29 10.09 10.76 -23.04
N GLY A 30 9.80 11.77 -22.20
CA GLY A 30 8.79 12.80 -22.48
C GLY A 30 7.35 12.39 -22.24
N PHE A 31 7.10 11.22 -21.64
CA PHE A 31 5.76 10.79 -21.28
C PHE A 31 5.19 11.66 -20.16
N VAL A 32 4.00 12.23 -20.39
CA VAL A 32 3.24 12.97 -19.38
C VAL A 32 2.21 12.01 -18.77
N PHE A 33 2.24 11.85 -17.46
CA PHE A 33 1.31 10.97 -16.76
C PHE A 33 0.00 11.69 -16.44
N ASP A 34 -1.04 11.44 -17.24
CA ASP A 34 -2.40 11.89 -16.95
C ASP A 34 -3.05 10.96 -15.91
N TYR A 35 -2.80 11.25 -14.64
CA TYR A 35 -3.33 10.44 -13.55
C TYR A 35 -4.86 10.54 -13.44
N GLN A 36 -5.47 11.68 -13.81
CA GLN A 36 -6.91 11.87 -13.66
C GLN A 36 -7.71 10.94 -14.58
N SER A 37 -7.30 10.84 -15.83
CA SER A 37 -7.92 9.91 -16.78
C SER A 37 -7.63 8.45 -16.39
N MET A 38 -6.42 8.16 -15.93
CA MET A 38 -6.04 6.82 -15.47
C MET A 38 -6.90 6.37 -14.27
N PHE A 39 -7.13 7.23 -13.29
CA PHE A 39 -7.87 6.90 -12.08
C PHE A 39 -9.37 6.65 -12.35
N LYS A 40 -9.97 7.41 -13.26
CA LYS A 40 -11.34 7.15 -13.70
C LYS A 40 -11.46 5.79 -14.39
N GLU A 41 -10.50 5.43 -15.22
CA GLU A 41 -10.47 4.13 -15.86
C GLU A 41 -10.21 2.98 -14.86
N LEU A 42 -9.30 3.16 -13.90
CA LEU A 42 -9.13 2.20 -12.82
C LEU A 42 -10.42 1.97 -12.04
N TYR A 43 -11.18 3.04 -11.75
CA TYR A 43 -12.48 2.87 -11.09
C TYR A 43 -13.47 2.11 -11.96
N ARG A 44 -13.53 2.43 -13.26
CA ARG A 44 -14.45 1.77 -14.21
C ARG A 44 -14.18 0.27 -14.27
N ILE A 45 -12.92 -0.12 -14.48
CA ILE A 45 -12.55 -1.53 -14.68
C ILE A 45 -12.51 -2.34 -13.38
N THR A 46 -12.35 -1.71 -12.21
CA THR A 46 -12.33 -2.42 -10.93
C THR A 46 -13.73 -2.92 -10.59
N LYS A 47 -13.85 -4.19 -10.20
CA LYS A 47 -15.10 -4.80 -9.73
C LYS A 47 -15.59 -4.14 -8.43
N PRO A 48 -16.91 -4.14 -8.14
CA PRO A 48 -17.41 -3.88 -6.80
C PRO A 48 -16.75 -4.83 -5.78
N GLY A 49 -16.14 -4.27 -4.74
CA GLY A 49 -15.33 -5.02 -3.77
C GLY A 49 -13.89 -5.29 -4.21
N GLY A 50 -13.51 -4.91 -5.43
CA GLY A 50 -12.14 -4.97 -5.91
C GLY A 50 -11.26 -3.89 -5.29
N VAL A 51 -9.95 -4.07 -5.37
CA VAL A 51 -8.93 -3.26 -4.70
C VAL A 51 -7.91 -2.72 -5.68
N VAL A 52 -7.48 -1.49 -5.47
CA VAL A 52 -6.32 -0.89 -6.13
C VAL A 52 -5.30 -0.53 -5.06
N VAL A 53 -4.10 -1.09 -5.15
CA VAL A 53 -2.96 -0.71 -4.33
C VAL A 53 -2.10 0.24 -5.14
N TRP A 54 -2.01 1.48 -4.67
CA TRP A 54 -1.32 2.57 -5.34
C TRP A 54 -0.06 2.95 -4.56
N VAL A 55 1.11 2.54 -5.06
CA VAL A 55 2.41 2.81 -4.43
C VAL A 55 2.98 4.09 -5.00
N VAL A 56 3.18 5.10 -4.17
CA VAL A 56 3.58 6.43 -4.62
C VAL A 56 4.41 7.18 -3.57
N GLY A 57 5.40 7.93 -4.05
CA GLY A 57 6.15 8.90 -3.26
C GLY A 57 6.02 10.31 -3.82
N ASP A 58 6.66 11.27 -3.15
CA ASP A 58 6.71 12.67 -3.57
C ASP A 58 8.12 13.09 -3.98
N ALA A 59 8.22 13.96 -4.98
CA ALA A 59 9.46 14.65 -5.29
C ALA A 59 9.68 15.82 -4.31
N THR A 60 10.93 16.20 -4.10
CA THR A 60 11.29 17.46 -3.45
C THR A 60 11.79 18.46 -4.49
N ILE A 61 11.08 19.55 -4.67
CA ILE A 61 11.40 20.60 -5.65
C ILE A 61 11.56 21.92 -4.89
N ASN A 62 12.67 22.60 -5.06
CA ASN A 62 12.97 23.89 -4.41
C ASN A 62 12.75 23.86 -2.87
N GLY A 63 13.12 22.76 -2.22
CA GLY A 63 12.99 22.61 -0.77
C GLY A 63 11.58 22.25 -0.28
N SER A 64 10.62 22.01 -1.17
CA SER A 64 9.25 21.59 -0.82
C SER A 64 8.92 20.23 -1.43
N GLU A 65 8.27 19.36 -0.66
CA GLU A 65 7.65 18.16 -1.24
C GLU A 65 6.48 18.56 -2.13
N THR A 66 6.30 17.83 -3.22
CA THR A 66 5.25 18.13 -4.20
C THR A 66 3.84 17.89 -3.65
N GLY A 67 3.68 16.96 -2.71
CA GLY A 67 2.39 16.54 -2.18
C GLY A 67 1.52 15.85 -3.24
N THR A 68 2.12 15.31 -4.27
CA THR A 68 1.41 14.61 -5.37
C THR A 68 0.74 13.35 -4.86
N SER A 69 1.38 12.63 -3.94
CA SER A 69 0.83 11.43 -3.31
C SER A 69 -0.53 11.72 -2.64
N PHE A 70 -0.61 12.79 -1.88
CA PHE A 70 -1.85 13.22 -1.20
C PHE A 70 -2.93 13.65 -2.18
N ARG A 71 -2.56 14.45 -3.21
CA ARG A 71 -3.51 14.86 -4.25
C ARG A 71 -4.08 13.67 -5.00
N GLN A 72 -3.25 12.68 -5.31
CA GLN A 72 -3.69 11.46 -5.98
C GLN A 72 -4.63 10.65 -5.09
N ALA A 73 -4.29 10.43 -3.81
CA ALA A 73 -5.14 9.70 -2.88
C ALA A 73 -6.52 10.37 -2.69
N LEU A 74 -6.54 11.70 -2.56
CA LEU A 74 -7.78 12.45 -2.44
C LEU A 74 -8.58 12.44 -3.75
N TYR A 75 -7.93 12.52 -4.91
CA TYR A 75 -8.64 12.43 -6.19
C TYR A 75 -9.30 11.06 -6.39
N PHE A 76 -8.64 9.97 -6.05
CA PHE A 76 -9.24 8.64 -6.05
C PHE A 76 -10.48 8.59 -5.18
N LYS A 77 -10.40 9.14 -3.97
CA LYS A 77 -11.49 9.12 -3.00
C LYS A 77 -12.62 10.06 -3.37
N ASP A 78 -12.31 11.34 -3.57
CA ASP A 78 -13.33 12.41 -3.62
C ASP A 78 -13.92 12.60 -5.03
N VAL A 79 -13.15 12.24 -6.08
CA VAL A 79 -13.56 12.43 -7.47
C VAL A 79 -13.93 11.12 -8.16
N CYS A 80 -13.13 10.06 -7.97
CA CYS A 80 -13.41 8.78 -8.62
C CYS A 80 -14.39 7.90 -7.84
N GLY A 81 -14.56 8.12 -6.53
CA GLY A 81 -15.50 7.38 -5.69
C GLY A 81 -14.93 6.11 -5.04
N PHE A 82 -13.63 5.91 -5.05
CA PHE A 82 -13.00 4.87 -4.24
C PHE A 82 -13.09 5.19 -2.74
N ASN A 83 -13.22 4.18 -1.92
CA ASN A 83 -12.88 4.31 -0.50
C ASN A 83 -11.35 4.30 -0.36
N LEU A 84 -10.79 5.25 0.36
CA LEU A 84 -9.42 5.13 0.88
C LEU A 84 -9.49 4.15 2.07
N HIS A 85 -9.30 2.85 1.77
CA HIS A 85 -9.52 1.77 2.72
C HIS A 85 -8.43 1.71 3.79
N ASP A 86 -7.16 1.86 3.38
CA ASP A 86 -6.01 1.91 4.30
C ASP A 86 -4.91 2.79 3.71
N THR A 87 -4.16 3.45 4.58
CA THR A 87 -2.92 4.15 4.25
C THR A 87 -1.77 3.36 4.85
N MET A 88 -1.10 2.57 4.00
CA MET A 88 0.02 1.75 4.40
C MET A 88 1.34 2.43 4.05
N ILE A 89 2.40 2.04 4.75
CA ILE A 89 3.75 2.55 4.54
C ILE A 89 4.66 1.43 4.02
N TYR A 90 5.25 1.67 2.86
CA TYR A 90 6.39 0.93 2.35
C TYR A 90 7.66 1.54 2.95
N HIS A 91 8.20 0.92 3.98
CA HIS A 91 9.47 1.32 4.60
C HIS A 91 10.64 0.64 3.86
N LYS A 92 11.63 1.44 3.49
CA LYS A 92 12.88 1.00 2.86
C LYS A 92 13.89 0.72 3.96
N ASP A 93 14.34 -0.54 4.09
CA ASP A 93 15.28 -0.93 5.15
C ASP A 93 16.66 -0.25 4.97
N ASN A 94 17.05 -0.03 3.71
CA ASN A 94 18.31 0.59 3.34
C ASN A 94 18.10 1.71 2.31
N PRO A 95 17.49 2.85 2.73
CA PRO A 95 17.22 3.96 1.82
C PRO A 95 18.53 4.58 1.31
N ALA A 96 18.54 5.01 0.05
CA ALA A 96 19.65 5.81 -0.45
C ALA A 96 19.75 7.12 0.38
N PRO A 97 20.96 7.64 0.65
CA PRO A 97 21.16 8.85 1.42
C PRO A 97 20.81 10.12 0.60
N VAL A 98 19.54 10.21 0.22
CA VAL A 98 18.99 11.32 -0.57
C VAL A 98 18.20 12.21 0.36
N GLY A 99 18.52 13.48 0.45
CA GLY A 99 17.78 14.39 1.33
C GLY A 99 18.44 15.76 1.56
N GLY A 100 19.68 15.95 1.11
CA GLY A 100 20.42 17.19 1.37
C GLY A 100 20.76 17.38 2.86
N HIS A 101 21.33 18.56 3.21
CA HIS A 101 21.86 18.81 4.56
C HIS A 101 20.79 19.15 5.62
N ASN A 102 19.56 19.44 5.21
CA ASN A 102 18.49 19.93 6.09
C ASN A 102 17.23 19.04 6.12
N ARG A 103 17.35 17.80 5.66
CA ARG A 103 16.25 16.81 5.67
C ARG A 103 16.76 15.45 6.11
N TYR A 104 15.88 14.69 6.75
CA TYR A 104 16.12 13.27 6.97
C TYR A 104 16.08 12.49 5.66
N TYR A 105 16.74 11.34 5.60
CA TYR A 105 16.69 10.46 4.44
C TYR A 105 15.28 9.92 4.21
N GLN A 106 14.85 9.94 2.95
CA GLN A 106 13.53 9.45 2.56
C GLN A 106 13.49 7.92 2.65
N ALA A 107 12.96 7.42 3.75
CA ALA A 107 12.96 6.00 4.06
C ALA A 107 11.64 5.30 3.76
N PHE A 108 10.64 5.98 3.18
CA PHE A 108 9.34 5.36 2.91
C PHE A 108 8.66 5.90 1.66
N GLU A 109 7.68 5.14 1.20
CA GLU A 109 6.67 5.54 0.22
C GLU A 109 5.29 5.16 0.76
N TYR A 110 4.24 5.81 0.24
CA TYR A 110 2.87 5.45 0.58
C TYR A 110 2.41 4.26 -0.25
N MET A 111 1.62 3.38 0.35
CA MET A 111 0.83 2.36 -0.31
C MET A 111 -0.63 2.63 0.02
N PHE A 112 -1.32 3.37 -0.82
CA PHE A 112 -2.75 3.63 -0.63
C PHE A 112 -3.54 2.42 -1.09
N VAL A 113 -4.28 1.81 -0.19
CA VAL A 113 -5.22 0.74 -0.48
C VAL A 113 -6.58 1.37 -0.74
N LEU A 114 -7.01 1.31 -1.97
CA LEU A 114 -8.25 1.89 -2.46
C LEU A 114 -9.23 0.77 -2.79
N SER A 115 -10.50 0.91 -2.45
CA SER A 115 -11.49 -0.12 -2.75
C SER A 115 -12.76 0.44 -3.37
N LYS A 116 -13.31 -0.27 -4.33
CA LYS A 116 -14.62 0.06 -4.90
C LYS A 116 -15.72 -0.52 -4.03
N GLY A 117 -16.20 0.26 -3.06
CA GLY A 117 -17.03 -0.22 -1.97
C GLY A 117 -16.21 -0.96 -0.89
N LYS A 118 -16.83 -1.88 -0.16
CA LYS A 118 -16.15 -2.70 0.86
C LYS A 118 -15.30 -3.79 0.16
N PRO A 119 -14.03 -3.98 0.51
CA PRO A 119 -13.23 -5.07 -0.05
C PRO A 119 -13.91 -6.43 0.11
N LYS A 120 -13.98 -7.19 -0.97
CA LYS A 120 -14.56 -8.55 -1.01
C LYS A 120 -13.61 -9.57 -0.38
N THR A 121 -12.32 -9.40 -0.62
CA THR A 121 -11.26 -10.30 -0.17
C THR A 121 -10.32 -9.58 0.77
N PHE A 122 -9.98 -10.23 1.89
CA PHE A 122 -8.90 -9.82 2.78
C PHE A 122 -8.30 -11.04 3.47
N ASN A 123 -7.11 -11.44 3.04
CA ASN A 123 -6.31 -12.53 3.57
C ASN A 123 -5.14 -11.93 4.37
N PRO A 124 -5.29 -11.67 5.68
CA PRO A 124 -4.26 -10.96 6.43
C PRO A 124 -2.98 -11.78 6.55
N ILE A 125 -1.85 -11.19 6.23
CA ILE A 125 -0.55 -11.77 6.55
C ILE A 125 -0.41 -11.78 8.08
N LEU A 126 -0.12 -12.94 8.63
CA LEU A 126 0.06 -13.13 10.07
C LEU A 126 1.54 -13.11 10.41
N THR A 127 1.88 -12.47 11.52
CA THR A 127 3.24 -12.40 12.06
C THR A 127 3.27 -12.87 13.50
N PRO A 128 4.38 -13.44 13.96
CA PRO A 128 4.55 -13.74 15.36
C PRO A 128 4.38 -12.48 16.22
N ARG A 129 3.74 -12.60 17.35
CA ARG A 129 3.61 -11.50 18.28
C ARG A 129 4.99 -11.10 18.81
N ARG A 130 5.38 -9.84 18.66
CA ARG A 130 6.71 -9.33 19.07
C ARG A 130 6.99 -9.47 20.56
N ASN A 131 5.99 -9.35 21.42
CA ASN A 131 6.15 -9.49 22.85
C ASN A 131 5.90 -10.95 23.25
N LYS A 132 6.93 -11.78 23.22
CA LYS A 132 6.97 -13.05 23.95
C LYS A 132 7.05 -12.73 25.45
N TRP A 133 5.90 -12.46 26.04
CA TRP A 133 5.83 -12.43 27.49
C TRP A 133 5.65 -13.87 27.93
N ASP A 134 6.46 -14.25 28.91
CA ASP A 134 6.50 -15.51 29.62
C ASP A 134 5.54 -16.60 29.10
N ASP A 135 6.06 -17.72 28.63
CA ASP A 135 5.35 -18.84 27.98
C ASP A 135 4.19 -19.45 28.80
N LYS A 136 3.96 -18.98 30.01
CA LYS A 136 2.95 -19.51 30.95
C LYS A 136 1.64 -18.72 30.97
N ARG A 137 1.50 -17.62 30.22
CA ARG A 137 0.28 -16.80 30.26
C ARG A 137 -0.52 -16.91 28.97
N THR A 138 -1.41 -17.87 28.91
CA THR A 138 -2.42 -18.00 27.83
C THR A 138 -3.52 -16.93 27.90
N VAL A 139 -3.60 -16.16 28.99
CA VAL A 139 -4.68 -15.18 29.22
C VAL A 139 -4.08 -13.87 29.73
N ARG A 140 -4.47 -12.75 29.16
CA ARG A 140 -4.07 -11.41 29.57
C ARG A 140 -5.28 -10.53 29.91
N TYR A 141 -5.06 -9.61 30.83
CA TYR A 141 -5.91 -8.44 30.94
C TYR A 141 -5.64 -7.56 29.71
N ARG A 142 -6.62 -7.43 28.85
CA ARG A 142 -6.61 -6.42 27.82
C ARG A 142 -7.12 -5.14 28.45
N GLY A 143 -6.25 -4.18 28.68
CA GLY A 143 -6.56 -2.80 29.01
C GLY A 143 -7.92 -2.54 29.67
N VAL A 144 -8.00 -1.45 30.27
CA VAL A 144 -9.22 -0.96 30.88
C VAL A 144 -10.14 -0.51 29.75
N THR A 145 -11.21 -1.24 29.45
CA THR A 145 -12.29 -0.73 28.59
C THR A 145 -13.31 -0.03 29.47
N ARG A 146 -13.73 1.17 29.11
CA ARG A 146 -14.89 1.79 29.75
C ARG A 146 -16.17 1.05 29.33
N ASN A 147 -16.97 0.63 30.28
CA ASN A 147 -18.34 0.17 30.05
C ASN A 147 -19.25 1.35 29.68
N LYS A 148 -20.51 1.06 29.39
CA LYS A 148 -21.52 2.10 29.06
C LYS A 148 -21.72 3.13 30.15
N ASP A 149 -21.40 2.79 31.39
CA ASP A 149 -21.58 3.62 32.60
C ASP A 149 -20.28 4.41 32.94
N GLY A 150 -19.25 4.28 32.10
CA GLY A 150 -17.97 4.98 32.25
C GLY A 150 -17.00 4.30 33.21
N GLU A 151 -17.33 3.14 33.78
CA GLU A 151 -16.49 2.38 34.68
C GLU A 151 -15.49 1.52 33.91
N PHE A 152 -14.36 1.26 34.56
CA PHE A 152 -13.28 0.50 33.94
C PHE A 152 -13.41 -1.01 34.22
N GLU A 153 -13.67 -1.77 33.17
CA GLU A 153 -13.68 -3.25 33.24
C GLU A 153 -12.37 -3.87 32.77
N LYS A 154 -11.84 -4.81 33.56
CA LYS A 154 -10.71 -5.66 33.20
C LYS A 154 -11.23 -6.89 32.46
N LYS A 155 -11.02 -6.97 31.16
CA LYS A 155 -11.42 -8.13 30.35
C LYS A 155 -10.25 -9.08 30.13
N LEU A 156 -10.41 -10.34 30.54
CA LEU A 156 -9.47 -11.41 30.20
C LEU A 156 -9.63 -11.80 28.73
N VAL A 157 -8.54 -11.76 27.97
CA VAL A 157 -8.54 -12.11 26.55
C VAL A 157 -7.47 -13.17 26.31
N LYS A 158 -7.83 -14.23 25.59
CA LYS A 158 -6.86 -15.21 25.10
C LYS A 158 -5.85 -14.50 24.16
N VAL A 159 -4.58 -14.70 24.44
CA VAL A 159 -3.51 -14.10 23.65
C VAL A 159 -3.18 -15.03 22.50
N ASN A 160 -3.36 -14.60 21.26
CA ASN A 160 -2.92 -15.35 20.09
C ASN A 160 -1.42 -15.22 19.92
N GLU A 161 -0.76 -16.30 19.54
CA GLU A 161 0.68 -16.34 19.23
C GLU A 161 1.03 -15.55 17.99
N VAL A 162 0.09 -15.47 17.07
CA VAL A 162 0.19 -14.68 15.82
C VAL A 162 -0.80 -13.54 15.81
N VAL A 163 -0.43 -12.46 15.13
CA VAL A 163 -1.25 -11.27 14.95
C VAL A 163 -1.19 -10.82 13.49
N LYS A 164 -2.16 -10.07 13.05
CA LYS A 164 -2.11 -9.43 11.73
C LYS A 164 -0.87 -8.55 11.63
N LYS A 165 -0.16 -8.63 10.50
CA LYS A 165 0.93 -7.70 10.17
C LYS A 165 0.39 -6.27 10.24
N GLN A 166 1.20 -5.36 10.76
CA GLN A 166 0.85 -3.94 10.82
C GLN A 166 0.88 -3.34 9.40
N ASN A 167 0.31 -2.17 9.20
CA ASN A 167 0.30 -1.46 7.91
C ASN A 167 1.62 -0.72 7.58
N LEU A 168 2.69 -0.99 8.29
CA LEU A 168 4.05 -0.59 7.98
C LEU A 168 4.82 -1.83 7.54
N TRP A 169 5.17 -1.91 6.25
CA TRP A 169 5.85 -3.05 5.65
C TRP A 169 7.26 -2.65 5.23
N THR A 170 8.24 -3.45 5.66
CA THR A 170 9.66 -3.18 5.43
C THR A 170 10.19 -4.13 4.35
N TYR A 171 10.87 -3.56 3.35
CA TYR A 171 11.53 -4.30 2.28
C TYR A 171 12.92 -3.74 2.01
N VAL A 172 13.83 -4.60 1.58
CA VAL A 172 15.17 -4.23 1.13
C VAL A 172 15.10 -3.71 -0.31
N VAL A 173 15.77 -2.60 -0.60
CA VAL A 173 15.64 -1.88 -1.89
C VAL A 173 16.93 -1.75 -2.69
N SER A 174 18.02 -2.43 -2.31
CA SER A 174 19.33 -2.25 -2.97
C SER A 174 19.82 -3.47 -3.76
N GLY A 175 20.62 -3.19 -4.81
CA GLY A 175 21.60 -4.09 -5.37
C GLY A 175 21.09 -5.44 -5.87
N GLY A 176 19.95 -5.49 -6.58
CA GLY A 176 19.38 -6.75 -7.07
C GLY A 176 18.41 -7.43 -6.11
N SER A 177 18.19 -6.87 -4.92
CA SER A 177 17.24 -7.44 -3.93
C SER A 177 15.77 -7.12 -4.24
N SER A 178 15.51 -6.18 -5.15
CA SER A 178 14.13 -5.81 -5.51
C SER A 178 13.45 -6.87 -6.39
N SER A 179 14.23 -7.55 -7.21
CA SER A 179 13.77 -8.62 -8.11
C SER A 179 14.92 -9.56 -8.44
N THR A 180 14.63 -10.85 -8.59
CA THR A 180 15.55 -11.84 -9.13
C THR A 180 15.51 -11.90 -10.67
N ASP A 181 14.53 -11.27 -11.28
CA ASP A 181 14.35 -11.22 -12.73
C ASP A 181 15.22 -10.13 -13.36
N ARG A 182 16.14 -10.54 -14.25
CA ARG A 182 17.01 -9.62 -15.01
C ARG A 182 16.25 -8.66 -15.90
N ILE A 183 15.04 -9.05 -16.37
CA ILE A 183 14.21 -8.20 -17.23
C ILE A 183 13.67 -7.02 -16.40
N ALA A 184 13.32 -7.23 -15.14
CA ALA A 184 12.85 -6.18 -14.25
C ALA A 184 13.88 -5.04 -14.13
N HIS A 185 15.17 -5.36 -14.10
CA HIS A 185 16.25 -4.37 -13.99
C HIS A 185 16.43 -3.47 -15.23
N GLN A 186 15.77 -3.78 -16.34
CA GLN A 186 15.70 -2.87 -17.50
C GLN A 186 14.72 -1.72 -17.27
N HIS A 187 13.83 -1.84 -16.29
CA HIS A 187 12.92 -0.76 -15.92
C HIS A 187 13.61 0.22 -14.96
N PRO A 188 13.50 1.54 -15.18
CA PRO A 188 14.20 2.55 -14.38
C PRO A 188 13.75 2.64 -12.93
N ALA A 189 12.62 2.04 -12.58
CA ALA A 189 12.03 2.08 -11.24
C ALA A 189 11.32 0.76 -10.92
N VAL A 190 12.04 -0.17 -10.32
CA VAL A 190 11.50 -1.46 -9.87
C VAL A 190 11.19 -1.37 -8.38
N PHE A 191 9.97 -1.69 -7.98
CA PHE A 191 9.66 -1.91 -6.57
C PHE A 191 9.80 -3.41 -6.21
N PRO A 192 9.98 -3.76 -4.94
CA PRO A 192 10.25 -5.15 -4.55
C PRO A 192 9.14 -6.12 -4.98
N GLU A 193 9.50 -7.24 -5.58
CA GLU A 193 8.56 -8.32 -5.94
C GLU A 193 7.75 -8.80 -4.75
N GLN A 194 8.39 -8.89 -3.57
CA GLN A 194 7.71 -9.30 -2.34
C GLN A 194 6.62 -8.31 -1.93
N LEU A 195 6.77 -7.01 -2.23
CA LEU A 195 5.70 -6.03 -1.99
C LEU A 195 4.47 -6.36 -2.84
N ALA A 196 4.67 -6.65 -4.13
CA ALA A 196 3.57 -7.06 -5.01
C ALA A 196 2.93 -8.36 -4.53
N ALA A 197 3.73 -9.38 -4.23
CA ALA A 197 3.27 -10.67 -3.75
C ALA A 197 2.45 -10.56 -2.46
N ASP A 198 2.92 -9.79 -1.49
CA ASP A 198 2.23 -9.56 -0.21
C ASP A 198 0.85 -8.91 -0.42
N HIS A 199 0.73 -7.96 -1.36
CA HIS A 199 -0.56 -7.35 -1.69
C HIS A 199 -1.47 -8.29 -2.48
N ILE A 200 -0.93 -9.07 -3.43
CA ILE A 200 -1.70 -10.08 -4.17
C ILE A 200 -2.28 -11.10 -3.20
N ILE A 201 -1.48 -11.65 -2.30
CA ILE A 201 -1.95 -12.59 -1.26
C ILE A 201 -3.04 -11.94 -0.40
N SER A 202 -2.85 -10.68 -0.01
CA SER A 202 -3.76 -10.01 0.92
C SER A 202 -5.13 -9.68 0.31
N TRP A 203 -5.19 -9.35 -0.98
CA TRP A 203 -6.37 -8.73 -1.59
C TRP A 203 -6.99 -9.52 -2.74
N SER A 204 -6.46 -10.71 -3.04
CA SER A 204 -7.03 -11.61 -4.06
C SER A 204 -7.06 -13.06 -3.63
N ASN A 205 -7.79 -13.88 -4.38
CA ASN A 205 -7.84 -15.33 -4.25
C ASN A 205 -7.41 -15.97 -5.58
N PRO A 206 -7.05 -17.26 -5.59
CA PRO A 206 -6.81 -17.99 -6.84
C PRO A 206 -7.99 -17.86 -7.80
N GLY A 207 -7.71 -17.45 -9.04
CA GLY A 207 -8.71 -17.21 -10.08
C GLY A 207 -9.24 -15.78 -10.19
N ASP A 208 -8.90 -14.88 -9.25
CA ASP A 208 -9.15 -13.43 -9.40
C ASP A 208 -8.22 -12.83 -10.47
N ILE A 209 -8.65 -11.76 -11.11
CA ILE A 209 -7.92 -11.07 -12.18
C ILE A 209 -7.35 -9.76 -11.65
#